data_9a4138ed693007a1366aabeb77eacc44
#
_entry.id   9a4138ed693007a1366aabeb77eacc44
#
_cell.length_a   1.000
_cell.length_b   1.000
_cell.length_c   1.000
_cell.angle_alpha   90.00
_cell.angle_beta   90.00
_cell.angle_gamma   90.00
#
_symmetry.space_group_name_H-M   'P 1'
#
loop_
_entity.id
_entity.type
_entity.pdbx_description
1 polymer ?
#
loop_
_entity_poly.entity_id
_entity_poly.type
_entity_poly.pdbx_seq_one_letter_code
_entity_poly.pdbx_strand_id
1 'polypeptide(L)'
;MNEQKLVLVRGLPGSGKTTLAEMINGQKSGDSKYWYEDAIMFSTDDLFMVDGEYKFDSSKLSEYHKANVNNVKEEMEKKWKGHCFSYNVIIVHNTFTQKWEMQPYYDLADKYDWTVISLIVENRHEGKSIHGVPDNTIEHMRNRFEIKL
;
A
#
# COMPACT_ATOMS: atom_id res chain seq x y z
N MET A 1 -19.61 -9.63 4.72
CA MET A 1 -18.27 -9.15 4.33
C MET A 1 -17.75 -10.06 3.24
N ASN A 2 -17.34 -9.50 2.13
CA ASN A 2 -16.82 -10.27 1.00
C ASN A 2 -15.47 -10.93 1.38
N GLU A 3 -15.11 -12.03 0.73
CA GLU A 3 -13.82 -12.70 0.94
C GLU A 3 -12.64 -11.86 0.42
N GLN A 4 -12.84 -11.10 -0.67
CA GLN A 4 -11.82 -10.23 -1.24
C GLN A 4 -11.62 -8.99 -0.37
N LYS A 5 -10.37 -8.70 -0.05
CA LYS A 5 -9.98 -7.58 0.82
C LYS A 5 -8.90 -6.72 0.19
N LEU A 6 -9.17 -5.42 0.15
CA LEU A 6 -8.17 -4.39 -0.14
C LEU A 6 -7.72 -3.77 1.18
N VAL A 7 -6.46 -3.97 1.54
CA VAL A 7 -5.88 -3.44 2.77
C VAL A 7 -5.01 -2.23 2.42
N LEU A 8 -5.41 -1.06 2.89
CA LEU A 8 -4.64 0.18 2.76
C LEU A 8 -3.84 0.42 4.04
N VAL A 9 -2.52 0.32 3.95
CA VAL A 9 -1.60 0.57 5.07
C VAL A 9 -1.03 1.98 4.94
N ARG A 10 -1.40 2.85 5.87
CA ARG A 10 -1.13 4.29 5.87
C ARG A 10 -0.16 4.66 6.98
N GLY A 11 0.63 5.69 6.77
CA GLY A 11 1.51 6.23 7.81
C GLY A 11 2.63 7.10 7.23
N LEU A 12 3.26 7.87 8.09
CA LEU A 12 4.38 8.71 7.71
C LEU A 12 5.62 7.88 7.30
N PRO A 13 6.56 8.45 6.54
CA PRO A 13 7.83 7.79 6.27
C PRO A 13 8.51 7.35 7.57
N GLY A 14 9.01 6.11 7.60
CA GLY A 14 9.65 5.52 8.78
C GLY A 14 8.70 4.96 9.83
N SER A 15 7.38 5.00 9.63
CA SER A 15 6.41 4.49 10.61
C SER A 15 6.33 2.97 10.72
N GLY A 16 6.90 2.22 9.78
CA GLY A 16 6.84 0.75 9.76
C GLY A 16 5.75 0.17 8.85
N LYS A 17 5.21 0.96 7.92
CA LYS A 17 4.17 0.50 6.97
C LYS A 17 4.57 -0.75 6.20
N THR A 18 5.76 -0.74 5.60
CA THR A 18 6.27 -1.88 4.81
C THR A 18 6.41 -3.12 5.68
N THR A 19 6.92 -2.98 6.91
CA THR A 19 7.03 -4.08 7.86
C THR A 19 5.67 -4.68 8.19
N LEU A 20 4.66 -3.84 8.46
CA LEU A 20 3.31 -4.32 8.72
C LEU A 20 2.70 -4.99 7.49
N ALA A 21 2.86 -4.39 6.31
CA ALA A 21 2.38 -4.97 5.05
C ALA A 21 3.01 -6.35 4.79
N GLU A 22 4.30 -6.50 4.99
CA GLU A 22 5.01 -7.78 4.88
C GLU A 22 4.53 -8.82 5.89
N MET A 23 4.23 -8.41 7.12
CA MET A 23 3.65 -9.30 8.14
C MET A 23 2.27 -9.79 7.73
N ILE A 24 1.41 -8.92 7.22
CA ILE A 24 0.08 -9.28 6.68
C ILE A 24 0.24 -10.22 5.49
N ASN A 25 1.21 -9.98 4.62
CA ASN A 25 1.51 -10.81 3.46
C ASN A 25 2.18 -12.17 3.81
N GLY A 26 2.60 -12.35 5.06
CA GLY A 26 3.22 -13.59 5.52
C GLY A 26 4.68 -13.82 5.08
N GLN A 27 5.32 -12.84 4.49
CA GLN A 27 6.70 -13.00 3.93
C GLN A 27 7.80 -13.12 5.00
N LYS A 28 7.56 -12.68 6.24
CA LYS A 28 8.58 -12.70 7.32
C LYS A 28 8.46 -13.84 8.31
N SER A 29 7.37 -14.57 8.33
CA SER A 29 7.27 -15.77 9.14
C SER A 29 7.77 -16.95 8.32
N GLY A 30 8.95 -17.46 8.64
CA GLY A 30 9.52 -18.67 8.01
C GLY A 30 8.67 -19.95 8.18
N ASP A 31 7.50 -19.83 8.76
CA ASP A 31 6.47 -20.84 8.85
C ASP A 31 5.37 -20.57 7.82
N SER A 32 5.66 -20.92 6.58
CA SER A 32 4.78 -20.78 5.42
C SER A 32 3.45 -21.54 5.47
N LYS A 33 3.05 -22.04 6.64
CA LYS A 33 1.98 -23.02 6.72
C LYS A 33 0.55 -22.49 6.87
N TYR A 34 0.33 -21.20 7.20
CA TYR A 34 -1.01 -20.77 7.61
C TYR A 34 -1.51 -19.38 7.21
N TRP A 35 -0.76 -18.50 6.56
CA TRP A 35 -1.23 -17.13 6.33
C TRP A 35 -1.03 -16.67 4.89
N TYR A 36 -2.12 -16.71 4.13
CA TYR A 36 -2.32 -16.04 2.84
C TYR A 36 -1.24 -16.26 1.77
N GLU A 37 -1.16 -17.44 1.20
CA GLU A 37 -0.56 -17.64 -0.13
C GLU A 37 -1.28 -16.83 -1.23
N ASP A 38 -2.39 -16.15 -0.85
CA ASP A 38 -3.30 -15.41 -1.74
C ASP A 38 -3.20 -13.88 -1.58
N ALA A 39 -2.11 -13.34 -1.08
CA ALA A 39 -1.94 -11.89 -0.92
C ALA A 39 -0.84 -11.33 -1.84
N ILE A 40 -1.07 -10.12 -2.37
CA ILE A 40 -0.09 -9.36 -3.16
C ILE A 40 0.05 -7.95 -2.59
N MET A 41 1.27 -7.39 -2.65
CA MET A 41 1.58 -6.05 -2.15
C MET A 41 1.93 -5.10 -3.28
N PHE A 42 1.47 -3.85 -3.14
CA PHE A 42 1.83 -2.76 -4.03
C PHE A 42 2.21 -1.51 -3.22
N SER A 43 3.20 -0.79 -3.70
CA SER A 43 3.61 0.51 -3.18
C SER A 43 4.10 1.39 -4.32
N THR A 44 3.81 2.68 -4.25
CA THR A 44 4.36 3.65 -5.21
C THR A 44 5.89 3.71 -5.12
N ASP A 45 6.45 3.52 -3.93
CA ASP A 45 7.91 3.48 -3.73
C ASP A 45 8.60 2.35 -4.49
N ASP A 46 7.92 1.22 -4.70
CA ASP A 46 8.47 0.09 -5.46
C ASP A 46 8.75 0.47 -6.92
N LEU A 47 8.00 1.43 -7.47
CA LEU A 47 8.20 1.91 -8.85
C LEU A 47 9.42 2.82 -9.01
N PHE A 48 9.97 3.33 -7.89
CA PHE A 48 11.22 4.07 -7.87
C PHE A 48 12.46 3.17 -7.69
N MET A 49 12.28 1.86 -7.56
CA MET A 49 13.39 0.91 -7.52
C MET A 49 13.92 0.66 -8.93
N VAL A 50 15.19 1.00 -9.17
CA VAL A 50 15.88 0.80 -10.44
C VAL A 50 17.17 0.05 -10.15
N ASP A 51 17.33 -1.14 -10.73
CA ASP A 51 18.51 -2.00 -10.55
C ASP A 51 18.84 -2.27 -9.05
N GLY A 52 17.79 -2.40 -8.21
CA GLY A 52 17.93 -2.65 -6.78
C GLY A 52 18.23 -1.41 -5.93
N GLU A 53 18.27 -0.23 -6.53
CA GLU A 53 18.47 1.05 -5.84
C GLU A 53 17.20 1.91 -5.88
N TYR A 54 16.91 2.59 -4.75
CA TYR A 54 15.83 3.57 -4.69
C TYR A 54 16.26 4.89 -5.34
N LYS A 55 15.59 5.27 -6.43
CA LYS A 55 15.87 6.50 -7.20
C LYS A 55 14.63 7.38 -7.29
N PHE A 56 14.43 8.21 -6.28
CA PHE A 56 13.28 9.13 -6.25
C PHE A 56 13.41 10.23 -7.30
N ASP A 57 12.34 10.41 -8.07
CA ASP A 57 12.17 11.49 -9.04
C ASP A 57 10.77 12.09 -8.88
N SER A 58 10.69 13.29 -8.32
CA SER A 58 9.42 13.96 -8.06
C SER A 58 8.60 14.24 -9.33
N SER A 59 9.24 14.36 -10.49
CA SER A 59 8.56 14.56 -11.77
C SER A 59 7.73 13.35 -12.20
N LYS A 60 8.08 12.16 -11.71
CA LYS A 60 7.40 10.89 -12.01
C LYS A 60 6.35 10.49 -10.97
N LEU A 61 6.26 11.20 -9.86
CA LEU A 61 5.41 10.81 -8.73
C LEU A 61 3.95 10.63 -9.14
N SER A 62 3.38 11.56 -9.90
CA SER A 62 2.00 11.47 -10.38
C SER A 62 1.78 10.29 -11.32
N GLU A 63 2.73 10.02 -12.21
CA GLU A 63 2.69 8.88 -13.12
C GLU A 63 2.73 7.56 -12.35
N TYR A 64 3.62 7.46 -11.37
CA TYR A 64 3.80 6.23 -10.57
C TYR A 64 2.61 5.98 -9.63
N HIS A 65 1.98 7.02 -9.09
CA HIS A 65 0.72 6.85 -8.37
C HIS A 65 -0.37 6.25 -9.27
N LYS A 66 -0.51 6.74 -10.49
CA LYS A 66 -1.47 6.19 -11.47
C LYS A 66 -1.12 4.75 -11.86
N ALA A 67 0.17 4.46 -12.08
CA ALA A 67 0.63 3.11 -12.38
C ALA A 67 0.34 2.14 -11.24
N ASN A 68 0.53 2.57 -9.98
CA ASN A 68 0.21 1.75 -8.82
C ASN A 68 -1.29 1.42 -8.74
N VAL A 69 -2.16 2.41 -8.96
CA VAL A 69 -3.62 2.20 -9.05
C VAL A 69 -3.96 1.22 -10.18
N ASN A 70 -3.31 1.34 -11.34
CA ASN A 70 -3.55 0.45 -12.47
C ASN A 70 -3.12 -1.00 -12.17
N ASN A 71 -2.00 -1.19 -11.48
CA ASN A 71 -1.55 -2.52 -11.05
C ASN A 71 -2.58 -3.19 -10.14
N VAL A 72 -3.14 -2.46 -9.19
CA VAL A 72 -4.22 -2.94 -8.32
C VAL A 72 -5.47 -3.29 -9.14
N LYS A 73 -5.84 -2.42 -10.07
CA LYS A 73 -6.98 -2.66 -10.97
C LYS A 73 -6.81 -3.96 -11.75
N GLU A 74 -5.64 -4.21 -12.33
CA GLU A 74 -5.37 -5.42 -13.10
C GLU A 74 -5.54 -6.70 -12.25
N GLU A 75 -5.08 -6.68 -10.99
CA GLU A 75 -5.26 -7.82 -10.09
C GLU A 75 -6.75 -8.03 -9.72
N MET A 76 -7.49 -6.95 -9.46
CA MET A 76 -8.94 -7.05 -9.22
C MET A 76 -9.69 -7.57 -10.44
N GLU A 77 -9.30 -7.16 -11.65
CA GLU A 77 -9.89 -7.66 -12.90
C GLU A 77 -9.61 -9.13 -13.14
N LYS A 78 -8.41 -9.62 -12.84
CA LYS A 78 -8.10 -11.05 -12.90
C LYS A 78 -9.03 -11.85 -12.00
N LYS A 79 -9.22 -11.40 -10.77
CA LYS A 79 -10.13 -12.04 -9.81
C LYS A 79 -11.56 -12.00 -10.31
N TRP A 80 -12.03 -10.87 -10.77
CA TRP A 80 -13.39 -10.69 -11.32
C TRP A 80 -13.68 -11.62 -12.50
N LYS A 81 -12.69 -11.83 -13.37
CA LYS A 81 -12.77 -12.72 -14.53
C LYS A 81 -12.59 -14.20 -14.18
N GLY A 82 -12.37 -14.53 -12.91
CA GLY A 82 -12.23 -15.92 -12.44
C GLY A 82 -10.92 -16.59 -12.86
N HIS A 83 -9.83 -15.81 -13.03
CA HIS A 83 -8.53 -16.39 -13.30
C HIS A 83 -8.05 -17.25 -12.13
N CYS A 84 -7.54 -18.45 -12.41
CA CYS A 84 -7.05 -19.38 -11.39
C CYS A 84 -5.85 -18.86 -10.60
N PHE A 85 -5.06 -17.94 -11.17
CA PHE A 85 -3.97 -17.25 -10.50
C PHE A 85 -4.41 -15.81 -10.15
N SER A 86 -5.28 -15.68 -9.16
CA SER A 86 -5.75 -14.37 -8.68
C SER A 86 -5.72 -14.33 -7.15
N TYR A 87 -5.46 -13.16 -6.61
CA TYR A 87 -5.33 -12.96 -5.16
C TYR A 87 -6.66 -12.61 -4.51
N ASN A 88 -6.85 -13.01 -3.25
CA ASN A 88 -7.99 -12.63 -2.41
C ASN A 88 -7.69 -11.41 -1.54
N VAL A 89 -6.42 -11.11 -1.33
CA VAL A 89 -5.98 -9.96 -0.55
C VAL A 89 -5.00 -9.12 -1.37
N ILE A 90 -5.30 -7.85 -1.52
CA ILE A 90 -4.40 -6.85 -2.10
C ILE A 90 -4.03 -5.87 -0.99
N ILE A 91 -2.73 -5.67 -0.77
CA ILE A 91 -2.20 -4.75 0.23
C ILE A 91 -1.54 -3.59 -0.50
N VAL A 92 -1.97 -2.37 -0.21
CA VAL A 92 -1.33 -1.15 -0.73
C VAL A 92 -0.76 -0.37 0.44
N HIS A 93 0.54 -0.14 0.46
CA HIS A 93 1.20 0.62 1.51
C HIS A 93 1.85 1.88 0.95
N ASN A 94 1.28 3.01 1.26
CA ASN A 94 1.75 4.35 0.91
C ASN A 94 1.54 5.29 2.10
N THR A 95 2.06 6.51 2.04
CA THR A 95 1.82 7.50 3.10
C THR A 95 0.35 7.79 3.28
N PHE A 96 -0.39 7.96 2.20
CA PHE A 96 -1.84 8.20 2.22
C PHE A 96 -2.26 9.22 3.27
N THR A 97 -1.72 10.43 3.16
CA THR A 97 -1.98 11.48 4.12
C THR A 97 -3.39 12.04 4.03
N GLN A 98 -3.98 12.00 2.85
CA GLN A 98 -5.28 12.61 2.55
C GLN A 98 -6.23 11.65 1.84
N LYS A 99 -7.52 11.87 2.04
CA LYS A 99 -8.58 11.02 1.48
C LYS A 99 -8.51 10.90 -0.05
N TRP A 100 -8.20 11.99 -0.74
CA TRP A 100 -8.15 11.99 -2.21
C TRP A 100 -7.05 11.05 -2.77
N GLU A 101 -5.98 10.81 -2.02
CA GLU A 101 -4.91 9.87 -2.41
C GLU A 101 -5.41 8.43 -2.39
N MET A 102 -6.38 8.11 -1.53
CA MET A 102 -6.98 6.79 -1.40
C MET A 102 -8.21 6.59 -2.29
N GLN A 103 -8.84 7.67 -2.74
CA GLN A 103 -10.12 7.62 -3.47
C GLN A 103 -10.09 6.68 -4.68
N PRO A 104 -9.04 6.67 -5.54
CA PRO A 104 -8.99 5.72 -6.66
C PRO A 104 -9.08 4.26 -6.24
N TYR A 105 -8.52 3.92 -5.08
CA TYR A 105 -8.57 2.56 -4.54
C TYR A 105 -9.94 2.21 -3.98
N TYR A 106 -10.62 3.16 -3.32
CA TYR A 106 -12.02 2.98 -2.90
C TYR A 106 -12.93 2.78 -4.10
N ASP A 107 -12.75 3.54 -5.17
CA ASP A 107 -13.53 3.43 -6.40
C ASP A 107 -13.36 2.05 -7.06
N LEU A 108 -12.13 1.52 -7.07
CA LEU A 108 -11.84 0.18 -7.56
C LEU A 108 -12.49 -0.90 -6.70
N ALA A 109 -12.39 -0.76 -5.38
CA ALA A 109 -12.98 -1.72 -4.45
C ALA A 109 -14.51 -1.77 -4.59
N ASP A 110 -15.14 -0.61 -4.73
CA ASP A 110 -16.58 -0.51 -4.97
C ASP A 110 -16.97 -1.15 -6.31
N LYS A 111 -16.22 -0.87 -7.37
CA LYS A 111 -16.47 -1.41 -8.70
C LYS A 111 -16.37 -2.93 -8.77
N TYR A 112 -15.41 -3.54 -8.10
CA TYR A 112 -15.12 -4.97 -8.16
C TYR A 112 -15.60 -5.75 -6.93
N ASP A 113 -16.36 -5.13 -6.04
CA ASP A 113 -16.93 -5.71 -4.83
C ASP A 113 -15.86 -6.25 -3.85
N TRP A 114 -14.88 -5.40 -3.51
CA TRP A 114 -13.85 -5.68 -2.52
C TRP A 114 -14.13 -4.95 -1.21
N THR A 115 -13.93 -5.64 -0.08
CA THR A 115 -14.00 -5.00 1.24
C THR A 115 -12.72 -4.22 1.52
N VAL A 116 -12.83 -2.92 1.83
CA VAL A 116 -11.68 -2.08 2.18
C VAL A 116 -11.43 -2.12 3.68
N ILE A 117 -10.18 -2.36 4.06
CA ILE A 117 -9.67 -2.22 5.43
C ILE A 117 -8.56 -1.17 5.38
N SER A 118 -8.69 -0.09 6.15
CA SER A 118 -7.68 0.96 6.26
C SER A 118 -7.01 0.91 7.63
N LEU A 119 -5.68 0.84 7.63
CA LEU A 119 -4.86 0.78 8.83
C LEU A 119 -3.90 1.97 8.85
N ILE A 120 -3.81 2.66 9.99
CA ILE A 120 -2.85 3.73 10.21
C ILE A 120 -1.75 3.21 11.12
N VAL A 121 -0.50 3.28 10.64
CA VAL A 121 0.69 2.88 11.40
C VAL A 121 1.32 4.13 12.03
N GLU A 122 1.23 4.23 13.35
CA GLU A 122 1.88 5.29 14.10
C GLU A 122 3.35 4.98 14.34
N ASN A 123 4.22 5.99 14.20
CA ASN A 123 5.63 5.84 14.53
C ASN A 123 5.85 5.99 16.04
N ARG A 124 5.68 4.92 16.79
CA ARG A 124 5.89 4.84 18.24
C ARG A 124 7.29 4.32 18.62
N HIS A 125 8.07 3.87 17.65
CA HIS A 125 9.39 3.25 17.82
C HIS A 125 10.54 4.15 17.34
N GLU A 126 10.24 5.42 17.02
CA GLU A 126 11.20 6.41 16.55
C GLU A 126 11.96 5.99 15.27
N GLY A 127 11.34 5.15 14.45
CA GLY A 127 11.90 4.71 13.17
C GLY A 127 12.12 5.88 12.21
N LYS A 128 13.18 5.81 11.42
CA LYS A 128 13.54 6.80 10.41
C LYS A 128 13.19 6.29 9.01
N SER A 129 12.92 7.24 8.10
CA SER A 129 12.70 6.93 6.70
C SER A 129 13.94 6.27 6.08
N ILE A 130 13.78 5.07 5.52
CA ILE A 130 14.86 4.39 4.78
C ILE A 130 15.11 5.03 3.41
N HIS A 131 14.18 5.85 2.91
CA HIS A 131 14.29 6.58 1.65
C HIS A 131 14.86 8.01 1.82
N GLY A 132 15.30 8.37 3.03
CA GLY A 132 15.92 9.66 3.30
C GLY A 132 15.02 10.87 3.11
N VAL A 133 13.71 10.73 3.38
CA VAL A 133 12.75 11.83 3.28
C VAL A 133 13.13 12.92 4.28
N PRO A 134 13.26 14.19 3.86
CA PRO A 134 13.62 15.30 4.76
C PRO A 134 12.62 15.50 5.90
N ASP A 135 13.10 15.88 7.08
CA ASP A 135 12.25 16.06 8.27
C ASP A 135 11.16 17.12 8.08
N ASN A 136 11.43 18.20 7.35
CA ASN A 136 10.44 19.22 7.03
C ASN A 136 9.32 18.67 6.12
N THR A 137 9.62 17.78 5.21
CA THR A 137 8.63 17.09 4.36
C THR A 137 7.77 16.19 5.21
N ILE A 138 8.35 15.43 6.12
CA ILE A 138 7.61 14.56 7.06
C ILE A 138 6.69 15.40 7.96
N GLU A 139 7.15 16.56 8.43
CA GLU A 139 6.34 17.48 9.24
C GLU A 139 5.13 18.02 8.46
N HIS A 140 5.31 18.40 7.20
CA HIS A 140 4.21 18.81 6.33
C HIS A 140 3.20 17.66 6.10
N MET A 141 3.69 16.43 5.92
CA MET A 141 2.83 15.25 5.80
C MET A 141 2.06 14.99 7.09
N ARG A 142 2.70 15.13 8.26
CA ARG A 142 2.04 14.98 9.58
C ARG A 142 0.93 15.99 9.76
N ASN A 143 1.16 17.25 9.40
CA ASN A 143 0.18 18.33 9.58
C ASN A 143 -1.05 18.18 8.68
N ARG A 144 -0.93 17.56 7.52
CA ARG A 144 -2.05 17.33 6.60
C ARG A 144 -2.70 15.95 6.72
N PHE A 145 -2.21 15.10 7.63
CA PHE A 145 -2.68 13.71 7.74
C PHE A 145 -4.12 13.66 8.22
N GLU A 146 -5.00 13.15 7.37
CA GLU A 146 -6.43 13.03 7.66
C GLU A 146 -6.75 11.70 8.34
N ILE A 147 -7.41 11.77 9.48
CA ILE A 147 -7.90 10.61 10.23
C ILE A 147 -9.42 10.72 10.34
N LYS A 148 -10.10 9.66 9.94
CA LYS A 148 -11.55 9.53 10.10
C LYS A 148 -11.85 8.18 10.75
N LEU A 149 -12.41 8.24 11.92
CA LEU A 149 -12.85 7.07 12.69
C LEU A 149 -14.34 6.79 12.46
#